data_fe1ee0f114a6608885458f52fd3a3a90
#
_entry.id   fe1ee0f114a6608885458f52fd3a3a90
#
_cell.length_a   1.000
_cell.length_b   1.000
_cell.length_c   1.000
_cell.angle_alpha   90.00
_cell.angle_beta   90.00
_cell.angle_gamma   90.00
#
_symmetry.space_group_name_H-M   'P 1'
#
loop_
_entity.id
_entity.type
_entity.pdbx_description
1 polymer ?
#
loop_
_entity_poly.entity_id
_entity_poly.type
_entity_poly.pdbx_seq_one_letter_code
_entity_poly.pdbx_strand_id
1 'polypeptide(L)'
;MAKTIAICNQKGGVGKTTTALNLGVGLAREGQRVLLIDGDPQSDLTSSLGYNPDDLDKSLGRLMYLATKESRPNVEDTILHHTEGVDIIPSNLELSSMETQLVNAMSREKVLTNLLSAVLASKCLRHDHTLR
;
A
#
# COMPACT_ATOMS: atom_id res chain seq x y z
N MET A 1 12.27 4.86 -13.84
CA MET A 1 12.33 3.61 -13.07
C MET A 1 11.86 3.86 -11.66
N ALA A 2 11.00 3.00 -11.17
CA ALA A 2 10.44 3.18 -9.84
C ALA A 2 11.43 2.76 -8.75
N LYS A 3 11.43 3.48 -7.65
CA LYS A 3 12.18 3.10 -6.46
C LYS A 3 11.21 2.66 -5.39
N THR A 4 11.55 1.60 -4.69
CA THR A 4 10.77 1.12 -3.55
C THR A 4 11.54 1.41 -2.29
N ILE A 5 10.90 2.10 -1.35
CA ILE A 5 11.49 2.45 -0.07
C ILE A 5 10.64 1.81 1.02
N ALA A 6 11.26 0.99 1.84
CA ALA A 6 10.57 0.35 2.97
C ALA A 6 10.89 1.12 4.25
N ILE A 7 9.87 1.50 4.98
CA ILE A 7 10.00 2.17 6.27
C ILE A 7 9.55 1.18 7.33
N CYS A 8 10.50 0.66 8.07
CA CYS A 8 10.26 -0.43 9.02
C CYS A 8 10.75 -0.06 10.41
N ASN A 9 10.00 -0.48 11.42
CA ASN A 9 10.43 -0.37 12.79
C ASN A 9 9.64 -1.38 13.60
N GLN A 10 10.33 -2.11 14.46
CA GLN A 10 9.71 -3.11 15.32
C GLN A 10 8.91 -2.50 16.45
N LYS A 11 9.30 -1.29 16.87
CA LYS A 11 8.58 -0.60 17.95
C LYS A 11 7.44 0.19 17.36
N GLY A 12 6.24 -0.01 17.87
CA GLY A 12 5.09 0.79 17.48
C GLY A 12 5.25 2.24 17.92
N GLY A 13 4.62 3.14 17.20
CA GLY A 13 4.50 4.53 17.64
C GLY A 13 5.74 5.39 17.55
N VAL A 14 6.77 4.99 16.79
CA VAL A 14 8.03 5.74 16.74
C VAL A 14 8.23 6.51 15.44
N GLY A 15 7.17 7.07 14.91
CA GLY A 15 7.29 7.97 13.76
C GLY A 15 7.30 7.28 12.40
N LYS A 16 7.04 6.00 12.34
CA LYS A 16 7.01 5.27 11.06
C LYS A 16 5.96 5.86 10.12
N THR A 17 4.75 6.03 10.60
CA THR A 17 3.66 6.63 9.82
C THR A 17 3.97 8.06 9.43
N THR A 18 4.45 8.85 10.38
CA THR A 18 4.79 10.25 10.12
C THR A 18 5.87 10.37 9.05
N THR A 19 6.90 9.52 9.13
CA THR A 19 7.98 9.52 8.15
C THR A 19 7.45 9.16 6.76
N ALA A 20 6.65 8.11 6.66
CA ALA A 20 6.10 7.66 5.38
C ALA A 20 5.21 8.74 4.77
N LEU A 21 4.34 9.33 5.57
CA LEU A 21 3.42 10.34 5.10
C LEU A 21 4.15 11.59 4.62
N ASN A 22 5.07 12.10 5.43
CA ASN A 22 5.80 13.32 5.09
C ASN A 22 6.70 13.13 3.89
N LEU A 23 7.38 11.99 3.80
CA LEU A 23 8.20 11.67 2.64
C LEU A 23 7.34 11.57 1.37
N GLY A 24 6.23 10.86 1.45
CA GLY A 24 5.35 10.67 0.31
C GLY A 24 4.77 11.99 -0.19
N VAL A 25 4.19 12.78 0.70
CA VAL A 25 3.60 14.06 0.34
C VAL A 25 4.67 15.03 -0.16
N GLY A 26 5.83 15.04 0.48
CA GLY A 26 6.94 15.88 0.05
C GLY A 26 7.41 15.55 -1.36
N LEU A 27 7.56 14.28 -1.66
CA LEU A 27 7.95 13.84 -3.01
C LEU A 27 6.88 14.17 -4.04
N ALA A 28 5.61 14.02 -3.69
CA ALA A 28 4.51 14.38 -4.57
C ALA A 28 4.53 15.87 -4.90
N ARG A 29 4.84 16.71 -3.93
CA ARG A 29 4.95 18.16 -4.14
C ARG A 29 6.12 18.52 -5.04
N GLU A 30 7.13 17.65 -5.09
CA GLU A 30 8.26 17.83 -5.99
C GLU A 30 7.99 17.26 -7.38
N GLY A 31 6.77 16.87 -7.67
CA GLY A 31 6.38 16.36 -8.97
C GLY A 31 6.58 14.87 -9.17
N GLN A 32 6.93 14.13 -8.12
CA GLN A 32 7.12 12.69 -8.23
C GLN A 32 5.79 11.95 -8.13
N ARG A 33 5.70 10.82 -8.82
CA ARG A 33 4.57 9.92 -8.66
C ARG A 33 4.82 9.04 -7.46
N VAL A 34 3.93 9.08 -6.48
CA VAL A 34 4.12 8.39 -5.22
C VAL A 34 2.96 7.46 -4.95
N LEU A 35 3.28 6.21 -4.66
CA LEU A 35 2.32 5.26 -4.13
C LEU A 35 2.77 4.87 -2.74
N LEU A 36 1.91 5.14 -1.77
CA LEU A 36 2.09 4.68 -0.41
C LEU A 36 1.41 3.32 -0.27
N ILE A 37 2.05 2.41 0.43
CA ILE A 37 1.47 1.09 0.73
C ILE A 37 1.48 0.95 2.23
N ASP A 38 0.29 0.89 2.82
CA ASP A 38 0.15 0.73 4.26
C ASP A 38 0.25 -0.76 4.60
N GLY A 39 1.40 -1.18 5.08
CA GLY A 39 1.65 -2.56 5.46
C GLY A 39 1.45 -2.85 6.94
N ASP A 40 0.85 -1.92 7.68
CA ASP A 40 0.62 -2.05 9.11
C ASP A 40 -0.84 -2.43 9.38
N PRO A 41 -1.10 -3.56 10.05
CA PRO A 41 -2.49 -3.94 10.39
C PRO A 41 -3.22 -2.90 11.23
N GLN A 42 -2.50 -2.03 11.94
CA GLN A 42 -3.11 -0.95 12.70
C GLN A 42 -3.67 0.16 11.82
N SER A 43 -3.27 0.19 10.57
CA SER A 43 -3.80 1.13 9.56
C SER A 43 -3.56 2.60 9.89
N ASP A 44 -2.46 2.90 10.57
CA ASP A 44 -2.17 4.27 10.99
C ASP A 44 -1.97 5.22 9.80
N LEU A 45 -1.28 4.78 8.75
CA LEU A 45 -1.07 5.58 7.57
C LEU A 45 -2.40 5.85 6.84
N THR A 46 -3.22 4.82 6.69
CA THR A 46 -4.54 4.92 6.09
C THR A 46 -5.40 5.93 6.83
N SER A 47 -5.44 5.82 8.17
CA SER A 47 -6.20 6.75 9.01
C SER A 47 -5.65 8.17 8.95
N SER A 48 -4.34 8.31 8.88
CA SER A 48 -3.69 9.63 8.83
C SER A 48 -4.03 10.38 7.54
N LEU A 49 -4.35 9.67 6.48
CA LEU A 49 -4.80 10.29 5.23
C LEU A 49 -6.30 10.56 5.21
N GLY A 50 -7.00 10.25 6.28
CA GLY A 50 -8.41 10.59 6.41
C GLY A 50 -9.38 9.47 6.03
N TYR A 51 -8.89 8.28 5.74
CA TYR A 51 -9.75 7.16 5.43
C TYR A 51 -10.09 6.38 6.70
N ASN A 52 -11.31 5.88 6.78
CA ASN A 52 -11.70 4.98 7.86
C ASN A 52 -11.44 3.54 7.41
N PRO A 53 -10.47 2.84 8.00
CA PRO A 53 -10.15 1.47 7.57
C PRO A 53 -11.34 0.52 7.61
N ASP A 54 -12.26 0.73 8.54
CA ASP A 54 -13.42 -0.15 8.71
C ASP A 54 -14.42 -0.04 7.56
N ASP A 55 -14.37 1.05 6.81
CA ASP A 55 -15.27 1.29 5.69
C ASP A 55 -14.68 0.80 4.35
N LEU A 56 -13.46 0.29 4.37
CA LEU A 56 -12.77 -0.08 3.13
C LEU A 56 -12.96 -1.56 2.80
N ASP A 57 -13.54 -1.82 1.64
CA ASP A 57 -13.70 -3.18 1.13
C ASP A 57 -12.44 -3.69 0.46
N LYS A 58 -11.60 -2.79 0.00
CA LYS A 58 -10.40 -3.12 -0.78
C LYS A 58 -9.18 -2.62 -0.04
N SER A 59 -8.19 -3.49 0.12
CA SER A 59 -7.03 -3.22 0.94
C SER A 59 -5.87 -4.10 0.53
N LEU A 60 -4.69 -3.82 1.08
CA LEU A 60 -3.52 -4.67 0.88
C LEU A 60 -3.80 -6.11 1.31
N GLY A 61 -4.44 -6.30 2.46
CA GLY A 61 -4.80 -7.64 2.93
C GLY A 61 -5.67 -8.39 1.94
N ARG A 62 -6.64 -7.69 1.35
CA ARG A 62 -7.52 -8.29 0.34
C ARG A 62 -6.74 -8.69 -0.91
N LEU A 63 -5.84 -7.82 -1.37
CA LEU A 63 -5.00 -8.14 -2.53
C LEU A 63 -4.13 -9.37 -2.26
N MET A 64 -3.54 -9.44 -1.08
CA MET A 64 -2.71 -10.59 -0.70
C MET A 64 -3.52 -11.87 -0.63
N TYR A 65 -4.73 -11.79 -0.08
CA TYR A 65 -5.63 -12.93 -0.03
C TYR A 65 -5.94 -13.46 -1.43
N LEU A 66 -6.31 -12.56 -2.34
CA LEU A 66 -6.62 -12.95 -3.72
C LEU A 66 -5.40 -13.53 -4.43
N ALA A 67 -4.21 -13.02 -4.14
CA ALA A 67 -2.98 -13.55 -4.70
C ALA A 67 -2.72 -14.97 -4.24
N THR A 68 -3.04 -15.31 -2.99
CA THR A 68 -2.86 -16.67 -2.48
C THR A 68 -3.84 -17.66 -3.11
N LYS A 69 -4.95 -17.18 -3.65
CA LYS A 69 -5.95 -18.02 -4.31
C LYS A 69 -5.72 -18.13 -5.82
N GLU A 70 -4.54 -17.71 -6.27
CA GLU A 70 -4.17 -17.72 -7.68
C GLU A 70 -5.09 -16.84 -8.55
N SER A 71 -5.87 -16.01 -7.93
CA SER A 71 -6.66 -15.01 -8.62
C SER A 71 -5.77 -13.85 -9.02
N ARG A 72 -6.14 -13.15 -10.09
CA ARG A 72 -5.44 -11.94 -10.48
C ARG A 72 -6.16 -10.76 -9.84
N PRO A 73 -5.62 -10.22 -8.74
CA PRO A 73 -6.30 -9.10 -8.10
C PRO A 73 -6.22 -7.86 -8.98
N ASN A 74 -7.28 -7.08 -8.97
CA ASN A 74 -7.27 -5.79 -9.65
C ASN A 74 -6.64 -4.76 -8.71
N VAL A 75 -5.37 -4.54 -8.90
CA VAL A 75 -4.61 -3.60 -8.06
C VAL A 75 -5.15 -2.18 -8.21
N GLU A 76 -5.55 -1.80 -9.42
CA GLU A 76 -6.03 -0.44 -9.69
C GLU A 76 -7.27 -0.09 -8.89
N ASP A 77 -8.17 -1.06 -8.70
CA ASP A 77 -9.37 -0.84 -7.89
C ASP A 77 -9.06 -0.60 -6.42
N THR A 78 -7.91 -1.03 -5.96
CA THR A 78 -7.51 -0.91 -4.56
C THR A 78 -6.80 0.41 -4.29
N ILE A 79 -6.26 1.05 -5.31
CA ILE A 79 -5.52 2.29 -5.14
C ILE A 79 -6.49 3.44 -4.93
N LEU A 80 -6.29 4.19 -3.86
CA LEU A 80 -7.02 5.42 -3.57
C LEU A 80 -6.16 6.61 -3.95
N HIS A 81 -6.77 7.58 -4.62
CA HIS A 81 -6.08 8.80 -5.04
C HIS A 81 -6.40 9.92 -4.07
N HIS A 82 -5.41 10.39 -3.35
CA HIS A 82 -5.57 11.40 -2.32
C HIS A 82 -5.33 12.80 -2.85
N THR A 83 -6.05 13.76 -2.27
CA THR A 83 -5.96 15.17 -2.68
C THR A 83 -4.58 15.78 -2.44
N GLU A 84 -3.77 15.19 -1.57
CA GLU A 84 -2.39 15.64 -1.36
C GLU A 84 -1.45 15.19 -2.48
N GLY A 85 -1.96 14.53 -3.50
CA GLY A 85 -1.16 14.13 -4.65
C GLY A 85 -0.49 12.77 -4.54
N VAL A 86 -0.74 12.06 -3.46
CA VAL A 86 -0.24 10.70 -3.30
C VAL A 86 -1.34 9.70 -3.57
N ASP A 87 -0.96 8.51 -4.00
CA ASP A 87 -1.85 7.37 -4.10
C ASP A 87 -1.55 6.43 -2.93
N ILE A 88 -2.53 5.67 -2.51
CA ILE A 88 -2.33 4.72 -1.41
C ILE A 88 -3.06 3.41 -1.65
N ILE A 89 -2.38 2.31 -1.34
CA ILE A 89 -3.02 1.02 -1.12
C ILE A 89 -3.25 0.92 0.39
N PRO A 90 -4.50 1.00 0.84
CA PRO A 90 -4.78 1.11 2.27
C PRO A 90 -4.69 -0.22 3.00
N SER A 91 -4.66 -0.14 4.32
CA SER A 91 -4.71 -1.29 5.21
C SER A 91 -6.04 -1.31 5.97
N ASN A 92 -6.39 -2.49 6.47
CA ASN A 92 -7.48 -2.69 7.41
C ASN A 92 -7.23 -3.97 8.19
N LEU A 93 -8.22 -4.41 8.96
CA LEU A 93 -8.05 -5.60 9.82
C LEU A 93 -7.80 -6.89 9.04
N GLU A 94 -8.15 -6.95 7.77
CA GLU A 94 -7.88 -8.14 6.97
C GLU A 94 -6.38 -8.44 6.89
N LEU A 95 -5.54 -7.43 7.03
CA LEU A 95 -4.10 -7.64 6.97
C LEU A 95 -3.59 -8.50 8.12
N SER A 96 -4.17 -8.35 9.32
CA SER A 96 -3.84 -9.21 10.45
C SER A 96 -4.17 -10.67 10.16
N SER A 97 -5.33 -10.91 9.57
CA SER A 97 -5.73 -12.26 9.17
C SER A 97 -4.77 -12.84 8.15
N MET A 98 -4.36 -12.02 7.20
CA MET A 98 -3.42 -12.45 6.18
C MET A 98 -2.04 -12.78 6.74
N GLU A 99 -1.57 -12.00 7.70
CA GLU A 99 -0.30 -12.30 8.35
C GLU A 99 -0.31 -13.70 8.97
N THR A 100 -1.40 -14.03 9.66
CA THR A 100 -1.56 -15.35 10.26
C THR A 100 -1.60 -16.45 9.21
N GLN A 101 -2.34 -16.24 8.14
CA GLN A 101 -2.43 -17.23 7.06
C GLN A 101 -1.09 -17.41 6.35
N LEU A 102 -0.34 -16.35 6.14
CA LEU A 102 0.93 -16.39 5.44
C LEU A 102 2.05 -17.04 6.23
N VAL A 103 1.93 -17.09 7.56
CA VAL A 103 2.92 -17.76 8.40
C VAL A 103 3.12 -19.21 7.94
N ASN A 104 2.05 -19.86 7.54
CA ASN A 104 2.10 -21.25 7.10
C ASN A 104 2.21 -21.41 5.59
N ALA A 105 2.28 -20.34 4.84
CA ALA A 105 2.37 -20.40 3.38
C ALA A 105 3.82 -20.57 2.95
N MET A 106 4.07 -21.49 2.06
CA MET A 106 5.43 -21.79 1.59
C MET A 106 6.06 -20.65 0.80
N SER A 107 5.27 -19.75 0.30
CA SER A 107 5.76 -18.68 -0.58
C SER A 107 5.36 -17.30 -0.10
N ARG A 108 5.24 -17.13 1.21
CA ARG A 108 4.74 -15.88 1.76
C ARG A 108 5.52 -14.64 1.31
N GLU A 109 6.85 -14.74 1.25
CA GLU A 109 7.68 -13.63 0.83
C GLU A 109 7.49 -13.30 -0.65
N LYS A 110 7.03 -14.27 -1.44
CA LYS A 110 6.78 -14.05 -2.86
C LYS A 110 5.45 -13.36 -3.12
N VAL A 111 4.50 -13.51 -2.21
CA VAL A 111 3.17 -12.90 -2.39
C VAL A 111 3.31 -11.39 -2.51
N LEU A 112 3.99 -10.77 -1.56
CA LEU A 112 4.18 -9.32 -1.58
C LEU A 112 5.04 -8.89 -2.77
N THR A 113 6.10 -9.62 -3.06
CA THR A 113 6.98 -9.32 -4.19
C THR A 113 6.19 -9.34 -5.50
N ASN A 114 5.35 -10.34 -5.70
CA ASN A 114 4.54 -10.45 -6.91
C ASN A 114 3.51 -9.32 -6.99
N LEU A 115 2.91 -8.94 -5.86
CA LEU A 115 1.98 -7.82 -5.83
C LEU A 115 2.68 -6.52 -6.17
N LEU A 116 3.87 -6.28 -5.64
CA LEU A 116 4.63 -5.07 -5.95
C LEU A 116 4.98 -5.01 -7.44
N SER A 117 5.32 -6.15 -8.04
CA SER A 117 5.59 -6.20 -9.47
C SER A 117 4.34 -5.85 -10.28
N ALA A 118 3.17 -6.35 -9.87
CA ALA A 118 1.92 -6.01 -10.52
C ALA A 118 1.58 -4.53 -10.35
N VAL A 119 1.83 -3.96 -9.17
CA VAL A 119 1.64 -2.54 -8.91
C VAL A 119 2.51 -1.70 -9.84
N LEU A 120 3.78 -2.05 -9.97
CA LEU A 120 4.71 -1.30 -10.80
C LEU A 120 4.33 -1.37 -12.29
N ALA A 121 3.66 -2.42 -12.70
CA ALA A 121 3.17 -2.55 -14.06
C ALA A 121 1.82 -1.86 -14.27
N SER A 122 1.17 -1.40 -13.20
CA SER A 122 -0.15 -0.81 -13.26
C SER A 122 -0.16 0.49 -14.06
N LYS A 123 -1.19 0.67 -14.87
CA LYS A 123 -1.37 1.91 -15.61
C LYS A 123 -1.63 3.11 -14.70
N CYS A 124 -2.19 2.88 -13.51
CA CYS A 124 -2.43 3.95 -12.56
C CYS A 124 -1.17 4.69 -12.19
N LEU A 125 -0.07 3.98 -12.06
CA LEU A 125 1.19 4.62 -11.72
C LEU A 125 1.82 5.38 -12.87
N ARG A 126 1.40 5.11 -14.09
CA ARG A 126 1.90 5.84 -15.24
C ARG A 126 1.04 7.03 -15.58
N HIS A 127 -0.01 7.32 -14.80
CA HIS A 127 -0.92 8.28 -15.14
C HIS A 127 -0.45 9.56 -14.79
N ASP A 128 -0.37 10.30 -15.54
CA ASP A 128 -0.36 11.35 -15.38
C ASP A 128 -0.06 12.27 -14.77
N HIS A 129 0.72 12.39 -14.43
CA HIS A 129 1.34 13.34 -13.65
C HIS A 129 2.07 14.36 -14.44
N THR A 130 1.99 14.22 -15.71
CA THR A 130 2.56 15.20 -16.60
C THR A 130 1.75 16.46 -16.64
N LEU A 131 0.58 16.41 -16.02
CA LEU A 131 -0.27 17.57 -16.02
C LEU A 131 0.08 18.56 -14.96
N ARG A 132 1.14 18.38 -14.24
CA ARG A 132 1.50 19.32 -13.29
C ARG A 132 2.51 20.18 -13.69
#